data_a152645895270e77a9b8cb020f34caeb
#
_entry.id   a152645895270e77a9b8cb020f34caeb
#
_cell.length_a   1.000
_cell.length_b   1.000
_cell.length_c   1.000
_cell.angle_alpha   90.00
_cell.angle_beta   90.00
_cell.angle_gamma   90.00
#
_symmetry.space_group_name_H-M   'P 1'
#
loop_
_entity.id
_entity.type
_entity.pdbx_description
1 polymer ?
#
loop_
_entity_poly.entity_id
_entity_poly.type
_entity_poly.pdbx_seq_one_letter_code
_entity_poly.pdbx_strand_id
1 'polypeptide(L)'
;MITPVLDKNFKPAFVELHSFFEDVKKAPKKQHLIIAVERAEGCVYRREFDIFADGIDDERNTFIVERYIKCILWVVGGFKIYIAGSHVVYENIKEYYRPGGLRDFDYHFMSTVFEKPMEVVECDYDNIPLEKNLPVSIGGHLDGKRIGFDAGGSDIKVSAVINGETIYSEEIVWLPKLQEDINYHYENIYKAFKVGVEHLGGDVDAIGISTAGVLVSNKPMVSSLFIKVPKADFEAVKYVYINCVKRLSEELGHNIPFIVANDGDVTALSGAFDLKDTGVLGISMGTSEAVGYVDKNGNLTGWFSELAFMPVDFYTGAEVDEWSKDFGVGCKYFSQDAVIKLLPQAGIELDENLTLAEKLKAVQKLLEEGNKGAEKIFETIGTYLAFTIPFYAEFYDIKHILILGRVTSGRGGDIVLETCKKVLASEFPEFKDIDIRMPSEYMRRVGQSIAAASLAESNK
;
A
#
# COMPACT_ATOMS: atom_id res chain seq x y z
N MET A 1 25.09 10.95 9.61
CA MET A 1 23.91 10.10 9.40
C MET A 1 23.73 9.16 10.58
N ILE A 2 22.57 9.21 11.22
CA ILE A 2 22.20 8.30 12.31
C ILE A 2 22.03 6.88 11.73
N THR A 3 22.64 5.89 12.40
CA THR A 3 22.54 4.49 11.97
C THR A 3 21.57 3.76 12.88
N PRO A 4 20.67 2.88 12.35
CA PRO A 4 19.82 2.07 13.19
C PRO A 4 20.60 1.24 14.20
N VAL A 5 20.14 1.19 15.45
CA VAL A 5 20.95 0.65 16.56
C VAL A 5 21.29 -0.84 16.36
N LEU A 6 20.35 -1.62 15.84
CA LEU A 6 20.48 -3.06 15.64
C LEU A 6 20.78 -3.48 14.17
N ASP A 7 20.80 -2.51 13.23
CA ASP A 7 21.05 -2.80 11.82
C ASP A 7 22.01 -1.77 11.23
N LYS A 8 23.29 -2.06 11.32
CA LYS A 8 24.36 -1.17 10.84
C LYS A 8 24.57 -1.20 9.33
N ASN A 9 23.98 -2.19 8.65
CA ASN A 9 24.14 -2.38 7.22
C ASN A 9 23.00 -1.72 6.42
N PHE A 10 21.99 -1.20 7.08
CA PHE A 10 20.86 -0.52 6.46
C PHE A 10 21.35 0.61 5.53
N LYS A 11 20.95 0.51 4.26
CA LYS A 11 21.22 1.51 3.21
C LYS A 11 19.90 2.13 2.74
N PRO A 12 19.44 3.20 3.39
CA PRO A 12 18.15 3.80 3.09
C PRO A 12 18.03 4.14 1.60
N ALA A 13 16.97 3.71 0.95
CA ALA A 13 16.75 3.90 -0.48
C ALA A 13 16.84 5.37 -0.89
N PHE A 14 16.28 6.29 -0.11
CA PHE A 14 16.38 7.73 -0.35
C PHE A 14 17.82 8.23 -0.37
N VAL A 15 18.63 7.81 0.62
CA VAL A 15 20.03 8.26 0.72
C VAL A 15 20.88 7.70 -0.42
N GLU A 16 20.71 6.42 -0.75
CA GLU A 16 21.45 5.78 -1.85
C GLU A 16 21.10 6.40 -3.21
N LEU A 17 19.80 6.67 -3.43
CA LEU A 17 19.32 7.32 -4.66
C LEU A 17 19.88 8.75 -4.79
N HIS A 18 19.80 9.55 -3.73
CA HIS A 18 20.31 10.92 -3.76
C HIS A 18 21.85 10.96 -3.85
N SER A 19 22.55 10.01 -3.22
CA SER A 19 24.01 9.86 -3.38
C SER A 19 24.38 9.54 -4.84
N PHE A 20 23.61 8.68 -5.50
CA PHE A 20 23.77 8.39 -6.92
C PHE A 20 23.60 9.65 -7.77
N PHE A 21 22.54 10.43 -7.56
CA PHE A 21 22.29 11.65 -8.32
C PHE A 21 23.42 12.70 -8.12
N GLU A 22 23.92 12.84 -6.89
CA GLU A 22 25.05 13.75 -6.63
C GLU A 22 26.33 13.31 -7.31
N ASP A 23 26.59 12.01 -7.44
CA ASP A 23 27.75 11.49 -8.16
C ASP A 23 27.60 11.66 -9.67
N VAL A 24 26.39 11.43 -10.21
CA VAL A 24 26.08 11.69 -11.63
C VAL A 24 26.26 13.15 -12.00
N LYS A 25 25.85 14.10 -11.13
CA LYS A 25 26.08 15.53 -11.34
C LYS A 25 27.54 15.90 -11.51
N LYS A 26 28.44 15.18 -10.81
CA LYS A 26 29.91 15.39 -10.85
C LYS A 26 30.59 14.61 -11.99
N ALA A 27 29.87 13.70 -12.64
CA ALA A 27 30.42 12.85 -13.69
C ALA A 27 30.83 13.66 -14.93
N PRO A 28 31.93 13.27 -15.60
CA PRO A 28 32.39 13.96 -16.81
C PRO A 28 31.44 13.81 -18.00
N LYS A 29 30.67 12.73 -18.02
CA LYS A 29 29.64 12.45 -19.02
C LYS A 29 28.44 11.83 -18.35
N LYS A 30 27.27 12.36 -18.66
CA LYS A 30 25.98 11.89 -18.19
C LYS A 30 24.98 11.92 -19.36
N GLN A 31 23.90 11.19 -19.21
CA GLN A 31 22.79 11.16 -20.14
C GLN A 31 21.46 11.25 -19.41
N HIS A 32 20.49 11.81 -20.10
CA HIS A 32 19.15 11.94 -19.57
C HIS A 32 18.38 10.64 -19.73
N LEU A 33 17.72 10.16 -18.68
CA LEU A 33 16.86 8.99 -18.71
C LEU A 33 15.43 9.37 -18.41
N ILE A 34 14.51 8.82 -19.19
CA ILE A 34 13.07 8.93 -18.93
C ILE A 34 12.49 7.53 -18.77
N ILE A 35 11.72 7.34 -17.71
CA ILE A 35 10.94 6.15 -17.43
C ILE A 35 9.47 6.53 -17.44
N ALA A 36 8.64 5.81 -18.20
CA ALA A 36 7.20 5.92 -18.13
C ALA A 36 6.58 4.55 -17.89
N VAL A 37 5.55 4.48 -17.06
CA VAL A 37 4.85 3.24 -16.72
C VAL A 37 3.36 3.41 -17.07
N GLU A 38 2.89 2.59 -18.01
CA GLU A 38 1.48 2.53 -18.40
C GLU A 38 0.69 1.67 -17.43
N ARG A 39 -0.47 2.18 -17.02
CA ARG A 39 -1.39 1.62 -16.05
C ARG A 39 -2.75 1.38 -16.70
N ALA A 40 -3.74 0.95 -15.89
CA ALA A 40 -5.12 0.83 -16.33
C ALA A 40 -5.65 2.14 -16.94
N GLU A 41 -6.61 2.02 -17.86
CA GLU A 41 -7.35 3.14 -18.49
C GLU A 41 -6.46 4.15 -19.23
N GLY A 42 -5.26 3.70 -19.62
CA GLY A 42 -4.29 4.54 -20.33
C GLY A 42 -3.67 5.64 -19.48
N CYS A 43 -3.72 5.51 -18.14
CA CYS A 43 -2.92 6.33 -17.25
C CYS A 43 -1.44 6.01 -17.41
N VAL A 44 -0.60 7.04 -17.23
CA VAL A 44 0.86 6.93 -17.35
C VAL A 44 1.50 7.69 -16.19
N TYR A 45 2.38 7.01 -15.47
CA TYR A 45 3.27 7.63 -14.49
C TYR A 45 4.63 7.87 -15.14
N ARG A 46 5.24 9.03 -14.95
CA ARG A 46 6.50 9.40 -15.59
C ARG A 46 7.50 9.95 -14.59
N ARG A 47 8.78 9.57 -14.76
CA ARG A 47 9.93 10.12 -14.05
C ARG A 47 11.08 10.33 -15.01
N GLU A 48 11.88 11.36 -14.75
CA GLU A 48 13.07 11.67 -15.53
C GLU A 48 14.19 12.17 -14.63
N PHE A 49 15.39 11.72 -14.91
CA PHE A 49 16.62 12.09 -14.19
C PHE A 49 17.85 11.76 -15.04
N ASP A 50 19.00 12.33 -14.63
CA ASP A 50 20.26 12.02 -15.28
C ASP A 50 20.89 10.75 -14.66
N ILE A 51 21.58 9.97 -15.50
CA ILE A 51 22.38 8.82 -15.12
C ILE A 51 23.80 8.97 -15.72
N PHE A 52 24.75 8.14 -15.31
CA PHE A 52 26.04 8.08 -15.99
C PHE A 52 25.84 7.71 -17.46
N ALA A 53 26.64 8.28 -18.37
CA ALA A 53 26.57 7.89 -19.77
C ALA A 53 26.93 6.40 -19.94
N ASP A 54 26.29 5.74 -20.90
CA ASP A 54 26.51 4.32 -21.20
C ASP A 54 28.02 4.02 -21.34
N GLY A 55 28.48 2.94 -20.71
CA GLY A 55 29.89 2.53 -20.65
C GLY A 55 30.72 3.18 -19.54
N ILE A 56 30.15 4.02 -18.67
CA ILE A 56 30.86 4.62 -17.52
C ILE A 56 30.65 3.82 -16.24
N ASP A 57 29.38 3.64 -15.84
CA ASP A 57 29.00 2.87 -14.64
C ASP A 57 27.62 2.21 -14.88
N ASP A 58 27.59 1.32 -15.85
CA ASP A 58 26.35 0.67 -16.32
C ASP A 58 25.74 -0.23 -15.25
N GLU A 59 26.57 -0.85 -14.41
CA GLU A 59 26.11 -1.70 -13.32
C GLU A 59 25.33 -0.88 -12.28
N ARG A 60 25.88 0.26 -11.87
CA ARG A 60 25.24 1.15 -10.91
C ARG A 60 24.00 1.84 -11.51
N ASN A 61 24.05 2.26 -12.77
CA ASN A 61 22.90 2.76 -13.49
C ASN A 61 21.76 1.74 -13.47
N THR A 62 22.05 0.50 -13.87
CA THR A 62 21.06 -0.57 -13.94
C THR A 62 20.47 -0.87 -12.56
N PHE A 63 21.31 -0.96 -11.53
CA PHE A 63 20.87 -1.23 -10.17
C PHE A 63 19.91 -0.15 -9.67
N ILE A 64 20.29 1.12 -9.76
CA ILE A 64 19.45 2.23 -9.27
C ILE A 64 18.15 2.35 -10.06
N VAL A 65 18.23 2.24 -11.39
CA VAL A 65 17.03 2.33 -12.25
C VAL A 65 16.08 1.17 -11.98
N GLU A 66 16.59 -0.04 -11.80
CA GLU A 66 15.79 -1.21 -11.48
C GLU A 66 15.08 -1.05 -10.14
N ARG A 67 15.81 -0.65 -9.09
CA ARG A 67 15.22 -0.37 -7.78
C ARG A 67 14.10 0.68 -7.88
N TYR A 68 14.33 1.73 -8.63
CA TYR A 68 13.36 2.81 -8.79
C TYR A 68 12.14 2.39 -9.62
N ILE A 69 12.32 1.62 -10.70
CA ILE A 69 11.21 1.02 -11.46
C ILE A 69 10.35 0.14 -10.56
N LYS A 70 10.99 -0.70 -9.74
CA LYS A 70 10.25 -1.53 -8.79
C LYS A 70 9.43 -0.69 -7.80
N CYS A 71 9.99 0.40 -7.29
CA CYS A 71 9.23 1.34 -6.45
C CYS A 71 8.01 1.90 -7.21
N ILE A 72 8.19 2.38 -8.43
CA ILE A 72 7.08 2.88 -9.25
C ILE A 72 5.99 1.81 -9.39
N LEU A 73 6.34 0.57 -9.75
CA LEU A 73 5.37 -0.50 -9.94
C LEU A 73 4.57 -0.82 -8.67
N TRP A 74 5.18 -0.78 -7.49
CA TRP A 74 4.48 -1.12 -6.25
C TRP A 74 3.76 0.07 -5.61
N VAL A 75 4.14 1.30 -5.98
CA VAL A 75 3.42 2.52 -5.60
C VAL A 75 2.20 2.75 -6.50
N VAL A 76 2.40 2.79 -7.82
CA VAL A 76 1.34 3.22 -8.74
C VAL A 76 0.68 2.06 -9.49
N GLY A 77 1.36 0.92 -9.61
CA GLY A 77 0.96 -0.19 -10.48
C GLY A 77 1.30 0.06 -11.95
N GLY A 78 1.36 -1.00 -12.75
CA GLY A 78 1.55 -0.86 -14.18
C GLY A 78 1.93 -2.16 -14.87
N PHE A 79 1.76 -2.23 -16.18
CA PHE A 79 2.04 -3.44 -16.97
C PHE A 79 2.98 -3.17 -18.15
N LYS A 80 3.33 -1.90 -18.42
CA LYS A 80 4.23 -1.59 -19.52
C LYS A 80 5.20 -0.47 -19.13
N ILE A 81 6.48 -0.77 -19.23
CA ILE A 81 7.58 0.13 -18.88
C ILE A 81 8.19 0.63 -20.16
N TYR A 82 8.24 1.94 -20.33
CA TYR A 82 8.92 2.61 -21.43
C TYR A 82 10.21 3.24 -20.90
N ILE A 83 11.30 3.06 -21.63
CA ILE A 83 12.63 3.61 -21.30
C ILE A 83 13.17 4.39 -22.49
N ALA A 84 13.57 5.63 -22.27
CA ALA A 84 14.27 6.44 -23.26
C ALA A 84 15.56 7.00 -22.65
N GLY A 85 16.65 7.00 -23.45
CA GLY A 85 17.91 7.63 -23.09
C GLY A 85 19.07 6.71 -22.74
N SER A 86 18.85 5.39 -22.57
CA SER A 86 19.92 4.39 -22.39
C SER A 86 19.49 3.03 -22.94
N HIS A 87 20.21 2.59 -23.97
CA HIS A 87 20.02 1.24 -24.52
C HIS A 87 20.50 0.15 -23.54
N VAL A 88 21.58 0.41 -22.84
CA VAL A 88 22.14 -0.56 -21.86
C VAL A 88 21.17 -0.80 -20.71
N VAL A 89 20.58 0.27 -20.15
CA VAL A 89 19.58 0.15 -19.09
C VAL A 89 18.33 -0.56 -19.63
N TYR A 90 17.84 -0.20 -20.82
CA TYR A 90 16.69 -0.87 -21.42
C TYR A 90 16.89 -2.39 -21.55
N GLU A 91 18.00 -2.85 -22.15
CA GLU A 91 18.24 -4.29 -22.34
C GLU A 91 18.31 -5.03 -21.00
N ASN A 92 18.96 -4.46 -19.98
CA ASN A 92 19.03 -5.06 -18.65
C ASN A 92 17.67 -5.13 -17.97
N ILE A 93 16.88 -4.05 -17.99
CA ILE A 93 15.54 -4.03 -17.38
C ILE A 93 14.60 -4.99 -18.09
N LYS A 94 14.65 -5.08 -19.42
CA LYS A 94 13.88 -6.04 -20.21
C LYS A 94 14.21 -7.49 -19.84
N GLU A 95 15.51 -7.80 -19.65
CA GLU A 95 15.94 -9.12 -19.20
C GLU A 95 15.48 -9.43 -17.76
N TYR A 96 15.45 -8.43 -16.87
CA TYR A 96 15.00 -8.61 -15.50
C TYR A 96 13.48 -8.83 -15.40
N TYR A 97 12.68 -8.07 -16.15
CA TYR A 97 11.22 -8.10 -16.13
C TYR A 97 10.64 -9.01 -17.23
N ARG A 98 11.15 -10.23 -17.36
CA ARG A 98 10.62 -11.29 -18.21
C ARG A 98 10.30 -12.54 -17.41
N PRO A 99 9.53 -13.51 -17.97
CA PRO A 99 9.35 -14.82 -17.33
C PRO A 99 10.70 -15.49 -17.03
N GLY A 100 10.90 -15.90 -15.78
CA GLY A 100 12.14 -16.50 -15.31
C GLY A 100 13.31 -15.50 -15.14
N GLY A 101 13.07 -14.19 -15.27
CA GLY A 101 14.05 -13.15 -15.00
C GLY A 101 14.18 -12.82 -13.52
N LEU A 102 15.03 -11.84 -13.19
CA LEU A 102 15.26 -11.40 -11.80
C LEU A 102 13.96 -10.93 -11.12
N ARG A 103 13.02 -10.37 -11.89
CA ARG A 103 11.73 -9.84 -11.44
C ARG A 103 10.55 -10.70 -11.89
N ASP A 104 10.72 -12.01 -11.91
CA ASP A 104 9.69 -12.97 -12.31
C ASP A 104 8.39 -12.82 -11.52
N PHE A 105 8.50 -12.60 -10.20
CA PHE A 105 7.33 -12.34 -9.35
C PHE A 105 6.59 -11.06 -9.79
N ASP A 106 7.32 -9.96 -9.97
CA ASP A 106 6.74 -8.68 -10.38
C ASP A 106 6.10 -8.79 -11.78
N TYR A 107 6.78 -9.48 -12.71
CA TYR A 107 6.23 -9.76 -14.05
C TYR A 107 4.89 -10.48 -13.99
N HIS A 108 4.82 -11.59 -13.25
CA HIS A 108 3.61 -12.40 -13.17
C HIS A 108 2.51 -11.71 -12.38
N PHE A 109 2.85 -11.00 -11.31
CA PHE A 109 1.91 -10.24 -10.50
C PHE A 109 1.24 -9.14 -11.32
N MET A 110 2.03 -8.26 -11.94
CA MET A 110 1.52 -7.15 -12.74
C MET A 110 0.73 -7.66 -13.96
N SER A 111 1.23 -8.69 -14.64
CA SER A 111 0.51 -9.30 -15.76
C SER A 111 -0.86 -9.85 -15.35
N THR A 112 -0.96 -10.47 -14.18
CA THR A 112 -2.21 -11.01 -13.65
C THR A 112 -3.18 -9.88 -13.27
N VAL A 113 -2.70 -8.88 -12.56
CA VAL A 113 -3.52 -7.77 -12.07
C VAL A 113 -4.09 -6.93 -13.22
N PHE A 114 -3.28 -6.64 -14.22
CA PHE A 114 -3.72 -5.82 -15.36
C PHE A 114 -4.31 -6.64 -16.51
N GLU A 115 -4.34 -7.97 -16.40
CA GLU A 115 -4.83 -8.88 -17.46
C GLU A 115 -4.14 -8.66 -18.82
N LYS A 116 -2.87 -8.25 -18.76
CA LYS A 116 -2.00 -7.96 -19.92
C LYS A 116 -0.59 -8.42 -19.61
N PRO A 117 0.15 -8.96 -20.58
CA PRO A 117 1.56 -9.27 -20.36
C PRO A 117 2.32 -8.01 -20.00
N MET A 118 3.22 -8.12 -19.03
CA MET A 118 4.13 -7.03 -18.70
C MET A 118 5.17 -6.89 -19.81
N GLU A 119 5.40 -5.66 -20.25
CA GLU A 119 6.32 -5.35 -21.35
C GLU A 119 7.33 -4.28 -20.93
N VAL A 120 8.56 -4.39 -21.46
CA VAL A 120 9.56 -3.31 -21.41
C VAL A 120 9.87 -2.88 -22.83
N VAL A 121 9.77 -1.59 -23.12
CA VAL A 121 9.86 -1.01 -24.46
C VAL A 121 10.88 0.12 -24.49
N GLU A 122 11.82 0.07 -25.43
CA GLU A 122 12.70 1.19 -25.73
C GLU A 122 11.99 2.23 -26.58
N CYS A 123 12.15 3.50 -26.25
CA CYS A 123 11.57 4.63 -26.98
C CYS A 123 12.62 5.71 -27.25
N ASP A 124 12.40 6.46 -28.31
CA ASP A 124 13.02 7.78 -28.46
C ASP A 124 12.34 8.80 -27.54
N TYR A 125 13.04 9.86 -27.17
CA TYR A 125 12.51 10.93 -26.32
C TYR A 125 11.18 11.54 -26.81
N ASP A 126 11.02 11.65 -28.13
CA ASP A 126 9.81 12.21 -28.74
C ASP A 126 8.61 11.25 -28.73
N ASN A 127 8.84 9.96 -28.51
CA ASN A 127 7.82 8.90 -28.57
C ASN A 127 7.46 8.32 -27.20
N ILE A 128 8.15 8.73 -26.13
CA ILE A 128 7.83 8.24 -24.78
C ILE A 128 6.50 8.84 -24.30
N PRO A 129 5.58 8.05 -23.74
CA PRO A 129 4.29 8.55 -23.29
C PRO A 129 4.41 9.68 -22.27
N LEU A 130 3.57 10.68 -22.41
CA LEU A 130 3.45 11.77 -21.44
C LEU A 130 2.70 11.29 -20.20
N GLU A 131 2.99 11.91 -19.07
CA GLU A 131 2.24 11.65 -17.82
C GLU A 131 0.75 11.92 -18.05
N LYS A 132 -0.08 10.99 -17.58
CA LYS A 132 -1.53 11.07 -17.68
C LYS A 132 -2.17 10.43 -16.45
N ASN A 133 -2.91 11.21 -15.71
CA ASN A 133 -3.76 10.75 -14.64
C ASN A 133 -5.22 11.03 -14.99
N LEU A 134 -6.12 10.12 -14.67
CA LEU A 134 -7.55 10.41 -14.74
C LEU A 134 -7.96 11.19 -13.49
N PRO A 135 -8.82 12.19 -13.63
CA PRO A 135 -9.43 12.82 -12.46
C PRO A 135 -10.34 11.78 -11.78
N VAL A 136 -9.98 11.39 -10.56
CA VAL A 136 -10.76 10.44 -9.79
C VAL A 136 -11.27 11.18 -8.56
N SER A 137 -12.60 11.25 -8.41
CA SER A 137 -13.24 11.76 -7.20
C SER A 137 -13.75 10.56 -6.40
N ILE A 138 -12.83 9.92 -5.64
CA ILE A 138 -13.19 8.82 -4.76
C ILE A 138 -13.04 9.27 -3.33
N GLY A 139 -14.14 9.23 -2.58
CA GLY A 139 -14.17 9.62 -1.17
C GLY A 139 -14.75 11.01 -0.94
N GLY A 140 -15.15 11.27 0.30
CA GLY A 140 -15.70 12.56 0.72
C GLY A 140 -17.19 12.80 0.39
N HIS A 141 -17.86 11.86 -0.28
CA HIS A 141 -19.28 11.98 -0.63
C HIS A 141 -20.17 11.53 0.52
N LEU A 142 -20.76 12.47 1.24
CA LEU A 142 -21.54 12.18 2.46
C LEU A 142 -23.04 12.39 2.30
N ASP A 143 -23.52 13.00 1.22
CA ASP A 143 -24.93 13.32 1.00
C ASP A 143 -25.77 12.08 0.71
N GLY A 144 -27.01 12.07 1.18
CA GLY A 144 -27.99 11.04 0.88
C GLY A 144 -27.88 9.79 1.76
N LYS A 145 -28.50 8.71 1.29
CA LYS A 145 -28.59 7.39 1.93
C LYS A 145 -27.48 6.49 1.39
N ARG A 146 -26.57 6.03 2.23
CA ARG A 146 -25.37 5.32 1.81
C ARG A 146 -25.15 4.04 2.59
N ILE A 147 -24.61 3.03 1.95
CA ILE A 147 -24.10 1.84 2.60
C ILE A 147 -22.55 1.94 2.63
N GLY A 148 -21.99 1.85 3.83
CA GLY A 148 -20.58 1.54 4.03
C GLY A 148 -20.44 0.06 4.33
N PHE A 149 -19.61 -0.63 3.55
CA PHE A 149 -19.39 -2.07 3.68
C PHE A 149 -17.89 -2.32 3.82
N ASP A 150 -17.51 -3.16 4.78
CA ASP A 150 -16.11 -3.56 4.97
C ASP A 150 -16.02 -5.09 5.04
N ALA A 151 -15.30 -5.67 4.09
CA ALA A 151 -15.07 -7.10 4.00
C ALA A 151 -13.79 -7.49 4.75
N GLY A 152 -13.92 -7.80 6.03
CA GLY A 152 -12.83 -8.31 6.86
C GLY A 152 -12.54 -9.80 6.66
N GLY A 153 -11.45 -10.26 7.27
CA GLY A 153 -11.03 -11.68 7.19
C GLY A 153 -11.83 -12.63 8.08
N SER A 154 -12.61 -12.12 9.05
CA SER A 154 -13.42 -12.88 10.01
C SER A 154 -14.86 -12.39 10.10
N ASP A 155 -15.11 -11.17 9.69
CA ASP A 155 -16.38 -10.48 9.81
C ASP A 155 -16.58 -9.50 8.64
N ILE A 156 -17.86 -9.30 8.31
CA ILE A 156 -18.33 -8.20 7.47
C ILE A 156 -18.85 -7.11 8.41
N LYS A 157 -18.44 -5.88 8.18
CA LYS A 157 -19.08 -4.74 8.80
C LYS A 157 -19.95 -4.01 7.77
N VAL A 158 -21.23 -3.87 8.05
CA VAL A 158 -22.17 -3.10 7.24
C VAL A 158 -22.72 -1.93 8.05
N SER A 159 -22.76 -0.75 7.43
CA SER A 159 -23.25 0.48 8.05
C SER A 159 -24.22 1.20 7.13
N ALA A 160 -25.36 1.64 7.70
CA ALA A 160 -26.30 2.54 7.05
C ALA A 160 -25.96 3.99 7.48
N VAL A 161 -25.71 4.85 6.51
CA VAL A 161 -25.28 6.24 6.72
C VAL A 161 -26.24 7.17 6.01
N ILE A 162 -26.70 8.22 6.70
CA ILE A 162 -27.54 9.29 6.10
C ILE A 162 -26.83 10.63 6.34
N ASN A 163 -26.49 11.32 5.25
CA ASN A 163 -25.85 12.64 5.29
C ASN A 163 -24.61 12.66 6.20
N GLY A 164 -23.78 11.62 6.13
CA GLY A 164 -22.55 11.50 6.92
C GLY A 164 -22.74 11.01 8.35
N GLU A 165 -23.96 10.73 8.79
CA GLU A 165 -24.24 10.18 10.12
C GLU A 165 -24.57 8.68 10.03
N THR A 166 -23.85 7.86 10.78
CA THR A 166 -24.11 6.42 10.89
C THR A 166 -25.35 6.20 11.76
N ILE A 167 -26.45 5.74 11.14
CA ILE A 167 -27.71 5.45 11.83
C ILE A 167 -27.83 3.99 12.25
N TYR A 168 -27.04 3.10 11.63
CA TYR A 168 -26.96 1.69 11.97
C TYR A 168 -25.60 1.12 11.59
N SER A 169 -25.10 0.16 12.38
CA SER A 169 -23.91 -0.61 12.04
C SER A 169 -23.98 -1.99 12.69
N GLU A 170 -23.60 -3.03 11.94
CA GLU A 170 -23.58 -4.41 12.39
C GLU A 170 -22.31 -5.11 11.92
N GLU A 171 -21.78 -6.00 12.76
CA GLU A 171 -20.73 -6.94 12.42
C GLU A 171 -21.33 -8.33 12.23
N ILE A 172 -21.17 -8.89 11.04
CA ILE A 172 -21.70 -10.19 10.63
C ILE A 172 -20.52 -11.15 10.51
N VAL A 173 -20.48 -12.19 11.32
CA VAL A 173 -19.42 -13.19 11.27
C VAL A 173 -19.48 -13.95 9.94
N TRP A 174 -18.38 -13.97 9.24
CA TRP A 174 -18.16 -14.83 8.07
C TRP A 174 -16.72 -15.36 8.09
N LEU A 175 -16.47 -16.44 7.36
CA LEU A 175 -15.15 -17.08 7.32
C LEU A 175 -14.69 -17.26 5.86
N PRO A 176 -14.42 -16.17 5.13
CA PRO A 176 -14.20 -16.22 3.69
C PRO A 176 -12.96 -17.03 3.30
N LYS A 177 -11.89 -16.96 4.11
CA LYS A 177 -10.63 -17.66 3.87
C LYS A 177 -10.73 -19.19 4.00
N LEU A 178 -11.86 -19.71 4.50
CA LEU A 178 -12.10 -21.15 4.67
C LEU A 178 -13.04 -21.70 3.62
N GLN A 179 -13.63 -20.84 2.77
CA GLN A 179 -14.66 -21.22 1.81
C GLN A 179 -14.11 -21.32 0.39
N GLU A 180 -14.47 -22.41 -0.28
CA GLU A 180 -14.12 -22.67 -1.67
C GLU A 180 -15.21 -22.23 -2.65
N ASP A 181 -16.48 -22.20 -2.21
CA ASP A 181 -17.62 -21.81 -3.03
C ASP A 181 -17.78 -20.29 -3.10
N ILE A 182 -17.67 -19.73 -4.29
CA ILE A 182 -17.86 -18.29 -4.52
C ILE A 182 -19.29 -17.83 -4.18
N ASN A 183 -20.30 -18.70 -4.27
CA ASN A 183 -21.66 -18.36 -3.90
C ASN A 183 -21.81 -18.07 -2.41
N TYR A 184 -21.00 -18.71 -1.55
CA TYR A 184 -20.97 -18.35 -0.13
C TYR A 184 -20.60 -16.88 0.06
N HIS A 185 -19.55 -16.41 -0.64
CA HIS A 185 -19.12 -15.03 -0.56
C HIS A 185 -20.18 -14.08 -1.12
N TYR A 186 -20.70 -14.39 -2.30
CA TYR A 186 -21.74 -13.62 -2.96
C TYR A 186 -22.99 -13.42 -2.06
N GLU A 187 -23.54 -14.50 -1.51
CA GLU A 187 -24.76 -14.45 -0.71
C GLU A 187 -24.54 -13.71 0.64
N ASN A 188 -23.38 -13.84 1.27
CA ASN A 188 -23.10 -13.10 2.51
C ASN A 188 -22.94 -11.59 2.26
N ILE A 189 -22.24 -11.19 1.19
CA ILE A 189 -22.11 -9.79 0.77
C ILE A 189 -23.50 -9.22 0.45
N TYR A 190 -24.28 -9.94 -0.36
CA TYR A 190 -25.60 -9.50 -0.77
C TYR A 190 -26.57 -9.34 0.42
N LYS A 191 -26.59 -10.30 1.36
CA LYS A 191 -27.37 -10.21 2.60
C LYS A 191 -26.99 -8.98 3.43
N ALA A 192 -25.69 -8.69 3.56
CA ALA A 192 -25.23 -7.51 4.27
C ALA A 192 -25.73 -6.21 3.61
N PHE A 193 -25.72 -6.12 2.27
CA PHE A 193 -26.31 -4.98 1.57
C PHE A 193 -27.81 -4.84 1.85
N LYS A 194 -28.56 -5.95 1.88
CA LYS A 194 -30.00 -5.93 2.21
C LYS A 194 -30.26 -5.40 3.62
N VAL A 195 -29.42 -5.77 4.60
CA VAL A 195 -29.50 -5.20 5.96
C VAL A 195 -29.32 -3.69 5.92
N GLY A 196 -28.31 -3.20 5.19
CA GLY A 196 -28.10 -1.75 5.02
C GLY A 196 -29.30 -1.04 4.41
N VAL A 197 -29.86 -1.58 3.31
CA VAL A 197 -31.06 -1.02 2.63
C VAL A 197 -32.28 -0.97 3.57
N GLU A 198 -32.53 -2.03 4.35
CA GLU A 198 -33.65 -2.07 5.31
C GLU A 198 -33.55 -0.90 6.30
N HIS A 199 -32.39 -0.65 6.88
CA HIS A 199 -32.18 0.44 7.82
C HIS A 199 -32.22 1.84 7.18
N LEU A 200 -31.98 1.93 5.86
CA LEU A 200 -32.14 3.15 5.07
C LEU A 200 -33.60 3.41 4.62
N GLY A 201 -34.55 2.56 5.03
CA GLY A 201 -35.97 2.70 4.68
C GLY A 201 -36.30 2.20 3.26
N GLY A 202 -35.57 1.20 2.78
CA GLY A 202 -35.84 0.48 1.53
C GLY A 202 -35.23 1.09 0.28
N ASP A 203 -34.33 2.07 0.40
CA ASP A 203 -33.66 2.71 -0.73
C ASP A 203 -32.20 3.08 -0.38
N VAL A 204 -31.33 3.23 -1.39
CA VAL A 204 -29.92 3.60 -1.23
C VAL A 204 -29.43 4.41 -2.42
N ASP A 205 -28.69 5.49 -2.16
CA ASP A 205 -28.17 6.40 -3.17
C ASP A 205 -26.78 6.01 -3.68
N ALA A 206 -25.93 5.41 -2.83
CA ALA A 206 -24.62 4.91 -3.20
C ALA A 206 -24.08 3.85 -2.22
N ILE A 207 -23.17 3.01 -2.69
CA ILE A 207 -22.50 1.98 -1.89
C ILE A 207 -20.99 2.17 -1.98
N GLY A 208 -20.32 2.22 -0.83
CA GLY A 208 -18.86 2.15 -0.77
C GLY A 208 -18.43 0.85 -0.11
N ILE A 209 -17.47 0.19 -0.72
CA ILE A 209 -16.98 -1.15 -0.35
C ILE A 209 -15.50 -1.06 -0.03
N SER A 210 -15.14 -1.39 1.20
CA SER A 210 -13.78 -1.60 1.69
C SER A 210 -13.46 -3.09 1.65
N THR A 211 -12.32 -3.49 1.12
CA THR A 211 -11.89 -4.89 1.07
C THR A 211 -10.39 -5.04 0.97
N ALA A 212 -9.84 -6.11 1.54
CA ALA A 212 -8.43 -6.42 1.42
C ALA A 212 -8.08 -6.89 0.00
N GLY A 213 -6.94 -6.42 -0.52
CA GLY A 213 -6.34 -6.89 -1.76
C GLY A 213 -6.13 -5.81 -2.82
N VAL A 214 -5.57 -6.21 -3.95
CA VAL A 214 -5.32 -5.33 -5.09
C VAL A 214 -6.55 -5.25 -5.98
N LEU A 215 -6.99 -4.03 -6.24
CA LEU A 215 -8.23 -3.73 -6.95
C LEU A 215 -7.93 -2.99 -8.27
N VAL A 216 -8.63 -3.37 -9.33
CA VAL A 216 -8.63 -2.64 -10.61
C VAL A 216 -10.06 -2.51 -11.12
N SER A 217 -10.53 -1.29 -11.33
CA SER A 217 -11.89 -1.02 -11.85
C SER A 217 -13.00 -1.76 -11.06
N ASN A 218 -12.99 -1.64 -9.73
CA ASN A 218 -13.92 -2.31 -8.79
C ASN A 218 -13.81 -3.85 -8.73
N LYS A 219 -12.78 -4.44 -9.32
CA LYS A 219 -12.56 -5.89 -9.33
C LYS A 219 -11.43 -6.26 -8.37
N PRO A 220 -11.63 -7.22 -7.46
CA PRO A 220 -10.55 -7.80 -6.67
C PRO A 220 -9.69 -8.71 -7.56
N MET A 221 -8.52 -8.22 -7.97
CA MET A 221 -7.59 -8.96 -8.83
C MET A 221 -6.69 -9.90 -8.03
N VAL A 222 -6.32 -9.50 -6.81
CA VAL A 222 -5.63 -10.34 -5.84
C VAL A 222 -6.25 -10.06 -4.47
N SER A 223 -6.74 -11.08 -3.78
CA SER A 223 -7.29 -10.90 -2.43
C SER A 223 -7.16 -12.17 -1.59
N SER A 224 -6.69 -12.00 -0.37
CA SER A 224 -6.60 -13.09 0.62
C SER A 224 -7.95 -13.61 1.08
N LEU A 225 -9.04 -12.87 0.88
CA LEU A 225 -10.39 -13.29 1.27
C LEU A 225 -10.88 -14.47 0.44
N PHE A 226 -10.41 -14.58 -0.80
CA PHE A 226 -10.82 -15.64 -1.76
C PHE A 226 -9.74 -16.71 -1.98
N ILE A 227 -8.80 -16.84 -1.05
CA ILE A 227 -7.61 -17.70 -1.20
C ILE A 227 -7.94 -19.19 -1.40
N LYS A 228 -9.10 -19.65 -0.93
CA LYS A 228 -9.57 -21.04 -1.08
C LYS A 228 -10.42 -21.25 -2.32
N VAL A 229 -10.89 -20.19 -2.98
CA VAL A 229 -11.65 -20.32 -4.22
C VAL A 229 -10.74 -20.89 -5.30
N PRO A 230 -11.15 -21.97 -5.99
CA PRO A 230 -10.36 -22.59 -7.04
C PRO A 230 -9.97 -21.59 -8.14
N LYS A 231 -8.78 -21.70 -8.68
CA LYS A 231 -8.31 -20.80 -9.77
C LYS A 231 -9.24 -20.78 -10.99
N ALA A 232 -9.90 -21.91 -11.28
CA ALA A 232 -10.87 -22.00 -12.36
C ALA A 232 -12.10 -21.10 -12.16
N ASP A 233 -12.45 -20.80 -10.90
CA ASP A 233 -13.61 -19.99 -10.54
C ASP A 233 -13.22 -18.52 -10.21
N PHE A 234 -11.93 -18.19 -10.30
CA PHE A 234 -11.43 -16.87 -9.93
C PHE A 234 -11.99 -15.75 -10.82
N GLU A 235 -12.42 -16.08 -12.05
CA GLU A 235 -13.11 -15.12 -12.90
C GLU A 235 -14.43 -14.61 -12.24
N ALA A 236 -15.14 -15.47 -11.53
CA ALA A 236 -16.34 -15.08 -10.79
C ALA A 236 -16.01 -14.20 -9.58
N VAL A 237 -14.86 -14.39 -8.95
CA VAL A 237 -14.37 -13.55 -7.83
C VAL A 237 -14.25 -12.10 -8.28
N LYS A 238 -13.70 -11.82 -9.46
CA LYS A 238 -13.52 -10.45 -9.97
C LYS A 238 -14.82 -9.67 -10.04
N TYR A 239 -15.93 -10.34 -10.23
CA TYR A 239 -17.24 -9.70 -10.37
C TYR A 239 -18.15 -9.84 -9.14
N VAL A 240 -17.67 -10.37 -8.02
CA VAL A 240 -18.51 -10.66 -6.86
C VAL A 240 -19.24 -9.42 -6.33
N TYR A 241 -18.53 -8.32 -6.13
CA TYR A 241 -19.11 -7.04 -5.68
C TYR A 241 -19.99 -6.40 -6.75
N ILE A 242 -19.51 -6.39 -7.99
CA ILE A 242 -20.24 -5.83 -9.15
C ILE A 242 -21.60 -6.53 -9.30
N ASN A 243 -21.63 -7.86 -9.23
CA ASN A 243 -22.84 -8.64 -9.37
C ASN A 243 -23.81 -8.46 -8.19
N CYS A 244 -23.28 -8.30 -6.95
CA CYS A 244 -24.12 -8.00 -5.78
C CYS A 244 -24.81 -6.63 -5.93
N VAL A 245 -24.07 -5.60 -6.32
CA VAL A 245 -24.66 -4.26 -6.53
C VAL A 245 -25.63 -4.24 -7.71
N LYS A 246 -25.29 -4.93 -8.80
CA LYS A 246 -26.17 -5.05 -9.97
C LYS A 246 -27.52 -5.69 -9.58
N ARG A 247 -27.51 -6.82 -8.87
CA ARG A 247 -28.73 -7.48 -8.38
C ARG A 247 -29.54 -6.55 -7.49
N LEU A 248 -28.89 -5.82 -6.58
CA LEU A 248 -29.56 -4.87 -5.71
C LEU A 248 -30.20 -3.71 -6.51
N SER A 249 -29.48 -3.19 -7.52
CA SER A 249 -29.99 -2.15 -8.42
C SER A 249 -31.23 -2.61 -9.20
N GLU A 250 -31.25 -3.86 -9.66
CA GLU A 250 -32.40 -4.46 -10.33
C GLU A 250 -33.61 -4.60 -9.39
N GLU A 251 -33.38 -5.01 -8.13
CA GLU A 251 -34.45 -5.12 -7.13
C GLU A 251 -35.04 -3.76 -6.72
N LEU A 252 -34.19 -2.73 -6.61
CA LEU A 252 -34.66 -1.38 -6.22
C LEU A 252 -35.17 -0.55 -7.41
N GLY A 253 -34.94 -1.02 -8.64
CA GLY A 253 -35.41 -0.39 -9.86
C GLY A 253 -34.65 0.85 -10.33
N HIS A 254 -33.44 1.07 -9.80
CA HIS A 254 -32.54 2.15 -10.24
C HIS A 254 -31.08 1.75 -10.15
N ASN A 255 -30.20 2.44 -10.91
CA ASN A 255 -28.78 2.22 -10.85
C ASN A 255 -28.18 2.80 -9.57
N ILE A 256 -27.43 1.98 -8.84
CA ILE A 256 -26.74 2.37 -7.61
C ILE A 256 -25.25 2.55 -7.93
N PRO A 257 -24.71 3.79 -7.85
CA PRO A 257 -23.27 4.02 -7.94
C PRO A 257 -22.55 3.30 -6.80
N PHE A 258 -21.36 2.73 -7.12
CA PHE A 258 -20.55 2.09 -6.10
C PHE A 258 -19.06 2.17 -6.44
N ILE A 259 -18.23 2.15 -5.41
CA ILE A 259 -16.78 2.05 -5.49
C ILE A 259 -16.28 0.94 -4.55
N VAL A 260 -15.36 0.14 -5.03
CA VAL A 260 -14.60 -0.83 -4.24
C VAL A 260 -13.18 -0.28 -4.06
N ALA A 261 -12.75 -0.11 -2.82
CA ALA A 261 -11.44 0.41 -2.46
C ALA A 261 -10.68 -0.55 -1.52
N ASN A 262 -9.36 -0.47 -1.53
CA ASN A 262 -8.51 -1.20 -0.60
C ASN A 262 -8.78 -0.72 0.85
N ASP A 263 -8.74 -1.63 1.82
CA ASP A 263 -8.97 -1.34 3.24
C ASP A 263 -7.95 -0.36 3.83
N GLY A 264 -6.70 -0.36 3.34
CA GLY A 264 -5.68 0.63 3.66
C GLY A 264 -6.07 2.03 3.21
N ASP A 265 -6.57 2.19 1.98
CA ASP A 265 -7.05 3.46 1.43
C ASP A 265 -8.24 3.99 2.22
N VAL A 266 -9.21 3.12 2.57
CA VAL A 266 -10.37 3.50 3.39
C VAL A 266 -9.92 3.91 4.79
N THR A 267 -8.89 3.26 5.34
CA THR A 267 -8.28 3.64 6.62
C THR A 267 -7.63 5.02 6.55
N ALA A 268 -6.89 5.33 5.48
CA ALA A 268 -6.31 6.66 5.27
C ALA A 268 -7.39 7.74 5.12
N LEU A 269 -8.48 7.44 4.40
CA LEU A 269 -9.62 8.34 4.24
C LEU A 269 -10.34 8.60 5.57
N SER A 270 -10.50 7.56 6.40
CA SER A 270 -10.99 7.72 7.78
C SER A 270 -10.10 8.65 8.60
N GLY A 271 -8.78 8.54 8.42
CA GLY A 271 -7.81 9.43 9.04
C GLY A 271 -7.95 10.87 8.57
N ALA A 272 -8.16 11.09 7.28
CA ALA A 272 -8.38 12.43 6.73
C ALA A 272 -9.64 13.10 7.33
N PHE A 273 -10.72 12.34 7.54
CA PHE A 273 -11.91 12.84 8.21
C PHE A 273 -11.66 13.18 9.68
N ASP A 274 -10.93 12.35 10.41
CA ASP A 274 -10.58 12.58 11.81
C ASP A 274 -9.70 13.82 11.98
N LEU A 275 -8.71 13.98 11.10
CA LEU A 275 -7.81 15.13 11.06
C LEU A 275 -8.47 16.41 10.52
N LYS A 276 -9.56 16.28 9.74
CA LYS A 276 -10.18 17.35 8.94
C LYS A 276 -9.16 18.03 8.01
N ASP A 277 -8.25 17.23 7.46
CA ASP A 277 -7.20 17.66 6.53
C ASP A 277 -6.92 16.54 5.50
N THR A 278 -6.09 16.84 4.54
CA THR A 278 -5.77 16.00 3.37
C THR A 278 -4.26 15.72 3.32
N GLY A 279 -3.79 14.97 2.32
CA GLY A 279 -2.39 14.58 2.24
C GLY A 279 -2.03 13.56 3.33
N VAL A 280 -2.86 12.54 3.52
CA VAL A 280 -2.74 11.55 4.60
C VAL A 280 -2.22 10.24 4.06
N LEU A 281 -1.07 9.80 4.57
CA LEU A 281 -0.51 8.46 4.34
C LEU A 281 -0.74 7.61 5.60
N GLY A 282 -1.51 6.53 5.46
CA GLY A 282 -1.73 5.56 6.54
C GLY A 282 -0.80 4.36 6.36
N ILE A 283 0.00 4.01 7.37
CA ILE A 283 0.92 2.87 7.36
C ILE A 283 0.52 1.91 8.47
N SER A 284 0.00 0.75 8.10
CA SER A 284 -0.36 -0.31 9.02
C SER A 284 0.75 -1.34 9.13
N MET A 285 1.37 -1.43 10.30
CA MET A 285 2.43 -2.39 10.63
C MET A 285 1.82 -3.59 11.36
N GLY A 286 1.38 -4.58 10.59
CA GLY A 286 0.68 -5.77 11.07
C GLY A 286 1.43 -7.07 10.79
N THR A 287 0.72 -8.08 10.27
CA THR A 287 1.30 -9.32 9.74
C THR A 287 2.18 -9.01 8.52
N SER A 288 1.76 -8.05 7.70
CA SER A 288 2.54 -7.41 6.65
C SER A 288 2.41 -5.90 6.81
N GLU A 289 3.06 -5.14 5.96
CA GLU A 289 2.80 -3.72 5.78
C GLU A 289 1.57 -3.56 4.88
N ALA A 290 0.67 -2.63 5.23
CA ALA A 290 -0.41 -2.20 4.36
C ALA A 290 -0.46 -0.66 4.39
N VAL A 291 -0.63 -0.06 3.23
CA VAL A 291 -0.58 1.40 3.08
C VAL A 291 -1.79 1.89 2.32
N GLY A 292 -2.28 3.06 2.69
CA GLY A 292 -3.30 3.78 1.95
C GLY A 292 -2.97 5.27 1.90
N TYR A 293 -3.46 5.96 0.88
CA TYR A 293 -3.14 7.36 0.68
C TYR A 293 -4.35 8.18 0.22
N VAL A 294 -4.54 9.30 0.89
CA VAL A 294 -5.48 10.37 0.48
C VAL A 294 -4.65 11.56 0.00
N ASP A 295 -4.88 11.98 -1.24
CA ASP A 295 -4.14 13.06 -1.87
C ASP A 295 -4.45 14.45 -1.26
N LYS A 296 -3.76 15.48 -1.72
CA LYS A 296 -3.96 16.88 -1.27
C LYS A 296 -5.35 17.46 -1.57
N ASN A 297 -6.11 16.82 -2.45
CA ASN A 297 -7.48 17.21 -2.81
C ASN A 297 -8.54 16.43 -2.01
N GLY A 298 -8.11 15.48 -1.18
CA GLY A 298 -9.00 14.65 -0.37
C GLY A 298 -9.50 13.39 -1.08
N ASN A 299 -8.89 12.99 -2.19
CA ASN A 299 -9.29 11.84 -3.00
C ASN A 299 -8.34 10.65 -2.83
N LEU A 300 -8.86 9.46 -3.03
CA LEU A 300 -8.04 8.27 -3.26
C LEU A 300 -7.48 8.30 -4.69
N THR A 301 -6.24 7.89 -4.87
CA THR A 301 -5.52 8.00 -6.15
C THR A 301 -5.79 6.85 -7.11
N GLY A 302 -6.30 5.72 -6.62
CA GLY A 302 -6.38 4.46 -7.38
C GLY A 302 -4.99 3.89 -7.70
N TRP A 303 -3.96 4.29 -6.97
CA TRP A 303 -2.63 3.68 -7.01
C TRP A 303 -2.65 2.38 -6.19
N PHE A 304 -1.67 1.51 -6.41
CA PHE A 304 -1.57 0.25 -5.66
C PHE A 304 -1.30 0.49 -4.19
N SER A 305 -0.35 1.39 -3.90
CA SER A 305 0.14 1.66 -2.56
C SER A 305 0.57 0.38 -1.80
N GLU A 306 1.04 -0.65 -2.54
CA GLU A 306 1.51 -1.93 -2.00
C GLU A 306 2.98 -1.83 -1.58
N LEU A 307 3.25 -0.94 -0.62
CA LEU A 307 4.61 -0.60 -0.19
C LEU A 307 5.32 -1.75 0.52
N ALA A 308 4.58 -2.80 0.92
CA ALA A 308 5.16 -4.05 1.42
C ALA A 308 6.22 -4.65 0.49
N PHE A 309 6.07 -4.45 -0.82
CA PHE A 309 7.00 -4.94 -1.85
C PHE A 309 7.89 -3.84 -2.44
N MET A 310 7.74 -2.60 -1.98
CA MET A 310 8.61 -1.48 -2.38
C MET A 310 9.98 -1.59 -1.71
N PRO A 311 11.10 -1.52 -2.45
CA PRO A 311 12.42 -1.45 -1.85
C PRO A 311 12.62 -0.20 -1.00
N VAL A 312 12.98 -0.39 0.27
CA VAL A 312 13.29 0.69 1.23
C VAL A 312 14.73 0.63 1.71
N ASP A 313 15.38 -0.52 1.51
CA ASP A 313 16.80 -0.76 1.79
C ASP A 313 17.51 -1.26 0.53
N PHE A 314 18.55 -0.55 0.09
CA PHE A 314 19.35 -0.90 -1.07
C PHE A 314 20.59 -1.73 -0.72
N TYR A 315 20.72 -2.20 0.52
CA TYR A 315 21.77 -3.16 0.89
C TYR A 315 21.48 -4.52 0.27
N THR A 316 22.38 -4.98 -0.61
CA THR A 316 22.21 -6.25 -1.35
C THR A 316 22.25 -7.50 -0.46
N GLY A 317 22.72 -7.38 0.77
CA GLY A 317 22.69 -8.44 1.79
C GLY A 317 21.51 -8.29 2.78
N ALA A 318 20.52 -7.44 2.49
CA ALA A 318 19.32 -7.29 3.31
C ALA A 318 18.45 -8.55 3.25
N GLU A 319 17.55 -8.70 4.23
CA GLU A 319 16.64 -9.85 4.30
C GLU A 319 15.74 -9.93 3.07
N VAL A 320 15.61 -11.15 2.56
CA VAL A 320 14.81 -11.45 1.36
C VAL A 320 13.39 -11.80 1.78
N ASP A 321 12.41 -11.20 1.12
CA ASP A 321 11.00 -11.55 1.28
C ASP A 321 10.68 -12.89 0.58
N GLU A 322 9.96 -13.75 1.28
CA GLU A 322 9.65 -15.11 0.82
C GLU A 322 8.71 -15.15 -0.38
N TRP A 323 7.92 -14.09 -0.60
CA TRP A 323 6.95 -13.99 -1.69
C TRP A 323 7.58 -13.41 -2.95
N SER A 324 8.10 -12.19 -2.85
CA SER A 324 8.68 -11.48 -3.98
C SER A 324 10.06 -11.97 -4.37
N LYS A 325 10.71 -12.75 -3.50
CA LYS A 325 12.12 -13.17 -3.63
C LYS A 325 13.08 -12.00 -3.74
N ASP A 326 12.65 -10.81 -3.30
CA ASP A 326 13.46 -9.60 -3.35
C ASP A 326 13.92 -9.18 -1.95
N PHE A 327 15.06 -8.52 -1.88
CA PHE A 327 15.66 -8.02 -0.65
C PHE A 327 15.25 -6.58 -0.35
N GLY A 328 15.27 -6.22 0.92
CA GLY A 328 15.14 -4.84 1.35
C GLY A 328 13.77 -4.21 1.13
N VAL A 329 12.71 -5.02 0.99
CA VAL A 329 11.34 -4.56 0.74
C VAL A 329 10.61 -4.22 2.03
N GLY A 330 9.63 -3.32 1.96
CA GLY A 330 8.94 -2.68 3.08
C GLY A 330 8.39 -3.63 4.13
N CYS A 331 7.81 -4.79 3.76
CA CYS A 331 7.29 -5.75 4.72
C CYS A 331 8.35 -6.28 5.71
N LYS A 332 9.64 -6.28 5.33
CA LYS A 332 10.75 -6.67 6.22
C LYS A 332 11.20 -5.53 7.16
N TYR A 333 10.59 -4.33 7.05
CA TYR A 333 10.93 -3.14 7.84
C TYR A 333 9.73 -2.60 8.63
N PHE A 334 8.50 -2.79 8.14
CA PHE A 334 7.27 -2.20 8.68
C PHE A 334 6.18 -3.24 8.95
N SER A 335 6.58 -4.42 9.45
CA SER A 335 5.66 -5.47 9.87
C SER A 335 6.19 -6.20 11.10
N GLN A 336 5.51 -7.25 11.54
CA GLN A 336 6.02 -8.15 12.59
C GLN A 336 7.36 -8.80 12.21
N ASP A 337 7.65 -8.99 10.92
CA ASP A 337 8.92 -9.53 10.45
C ASP A 337 10.08 -8.61 10.82
N ALA A 338 9.87 -7.28 10.80
CA ALA A 338 10.86 -6.31 11.25
C ALA A 338 11.28 -6.53 12.71
N VAL A 339 10.32 -6.87 13.58
CA VAL A 339 10.60 -7.17 14.99
C VAL A 339 11.40 -8.45 15.11
N ILE A 340 11.02 -9.48 14.35
CA ILE A 340 11.59 -10.83 14.47
C ILE A 340 13.01 -10.89 13.90
N LYS A 341 13.27 -10.25 12.75
CA LYS A 341 14.62 -10.21 12.16
C LYS A 341 15.66 -9.55 13.08
N LEU A 342 15.23 -8.69 13.99
CA LEU A 342 16.11 -7.95 14.91
C LEU A 342 16.35 -8.68 16.24
N LEU A 343 15.69 -9.81 16.51
CA LEU A 343 15.84 -10.57 17.76
C LEU A 343 17.29 -10.98 18.05
N PRO A 344 18.06 -11.54 17.08
CA PRO A 344 19.44 -11.95 17.34
C PRO A 344 20.32 -10.76 17.76
N GLN A 345 20.21 -9.63 17.08
CA GLN A 345 20.99 -8.42 17.35
C GLN A 345 20.57 -7.76 18.67
N ALA A 346 19.32 -7.98 19.09
CA ALA A 346 18.82 -7.53 20.39
C ALA A 346 19.22 -8.46 21.55
N GLY A 347 19.80 -9.63 21.26
CA GLY A 347 20.13 -10.65 22.25
C GLY A 347 18.88 -11.30 22.87
N ILE A 348 17.81 -11.44 22.09
CA ILE A 348 16.55 -12.05 22.52
C ILE A 348 16.40 -13.39 21.83
N GLU A 349 16.25 -14.45 22.62
CA GLU A 349 15.95 -15.79 22.17
C GLU A 349 14.50 -16.12 22.51
N LEU A 350 13.73 -16.60 21.55
CA LEU A 350 12.34 -17.05 21.71
C LEU A 350 12.20 -18.48 21.18
N ASP A 351 11.19 -19.19 21.66
CA ASP A 351 10.85 -20.52 21.15
C ASP A 351 10.57 -20.44 19.63
N GLU A 352 11.26 -21.29 18.87
CA GLU A 352 11.14 -21.35 17.41
C GLU A 352 9.74 -21.76 16.94
N ASN A 353 9.01 -22.53 17.77
CA ASN A 353 7.65 -23.01 17.48
C ASN A 353 6.58 -21.92 17.62
N LEU A 354 6.90 -20.76 18.19
CA LEU A 354 5.97 -19.64 18.25
C LEU A 354 5.70 -19.08 16.86
N THR A 355 4.44 -18.81 16.59
CA THR A 355 4.04 -18.05 15.40
C THR A 355 4.63 -16.63 15.44
N LEU A 356 4.74 -15.97 14.29
CA LEU A 356 5.25 -14.60 14.20
C LEU A 356 4.44 -13.63 15.10
N ALA A 357 3.13 -13.80 15.17
CA ALA A 357 2.27 -13.00 16.03
C ALA A 357 2.51 -13.26 17.54
N GLU A 358 2.82 -14.49 17.93
CA GLU A 358 3.18 -14.83 19.32
C GLU A 358 4.57 -14.29 19.67
N LYS A 359 5.53 -14.38 18.74
CA LYS A 359 6.86 -13.75 18.91
C LYS A 359 6.74 -12.24 19.11
N LEU A 360 5.94 -11.54 18.30
CA LEU A 360 5.67 -10.12 18.49
C LEU A 360 5.11 -9.82 19.90
N LYS A 361 4.11 -10.58 20.34
CA LYS A 361 3.54 -10.42 21.69
C LYS A 361 4.58 -10.65 22.79
N ALA A 362 5.46 -11.64 22.61
CA ALA A 362 6.53 -11.92 23.57
C ALA A 362 7.51 -10.73 23.66
N VAL A 363 7.90 -10.15 22.53
CA VAL A 363 8.77 -8.96 22.51
C VAL A 363 8.10 -7.75 23.15
N GLN A 364 6.81 -7.53 22.88
CA GLN A 364 6.04 -6.44 23.51
C GLN A 364 5.97 -6.63 25.03
N LYS A 365 5.77 -7.87 25.52
CA LYS A 365 5.81 -8.18 26.94
C LYS A 365 7.19 -7.91 27.54
N LEU A 366 8.27 -8.36 26.90
CA LEU A 366 9.64 -8.05 27.34
C LEU A 366 9.89 -6.54 27.42
N LEU A 367 9.33 -5.76 26.48
CA LEU A 367 9.42 -4.30 26.50
C LEU A 367 8.72 -3.71 27.72
N GLU A 368 7.52 -4.18 28.06
CA GLU A 368 6.78 -3.74 29.26
C GLU A 368 7.55 -4.10 30.56
N GLU A 369 8.30 -5.20 30.55
CA GLU A 369 9.17 -5.64 31.65
C GLU A 369 10.50 -4.85 31.71
N GLY A 370 10.73 -3.92 30.77
CA GLY A 370 11.91 -3.05 30.73
C GLY A 370 13.13 -3.63 30.04
N ASN A 371 12.96 -4.67 29.20
CA ASN A 371 14.07 -5.27 28.46
C ASN A 371 14.65 -4.29 27.45
N LYS A 372 15.96 -4.03 27.54
CA LYS A 372 16.65 -3.06 26.70
C LYS A 372 16.88 -3.54 25.26
N GLY A 373 16.94 -4.83 25.01
CA GLY A 373 16.98 -5.42 23.67
C GLY A 373 15.67 -5.15 22.93
N ALA A 374 14.52 -5.39 23.59
CA ALA A 374 13.20 -5.11 23.04
C ALA A 374 13.01 -3.62 22.74
N GLU A 375 13.47 -2.72 23.63
CA GLU A 375 13.44 -1.27 23.39
C GLU A 375 14.20 -0.87 22.10
N LYS A 376 15.42 -1.40 21.93
CA LYS A 376 16.24 -1.16 20.72
C LYS A 376 15.62 -1.67 19.43
N ILE A 377 14.80 -2.72 19.46
CA ILE A 377 14.07 -3.20 18.28
C ILE A 377 13.13 -2.08 17.78
N PHE A 378 12.30 -1.51 18.66
CA PHE A 378 11.36 -0.45 18.28
C PHE A 378 12.05 0.88 17.93
N GLU A 379 13.18 1.21 18.60
CA GLU A 379 14.04 2.33 18.18
C GLU A 379 14.60 2.13 16.77
N THR A 380 14.99 0.91 16.43
CA THR A 380 15.49 0.57 15.08
C THR A 380 14.40 0.75 14.03
N ILE A 381 13.17 0.26 14.29
CA ILE A 381 12.01 0.42 13.40
C ILE A 381 11.65 1.91 13.23
N GLY A 382 11.68 2.68 14.32
CA GLY A 382 11.48 4.14 14.25
C GLY A 382 12.53 4.85 13.39
N THR A 383 13.78 4.38 13.44
CA THR A 383 14.86 4.88 12.58
C THR A 383 14.63 4.51 11.11
N TYR A 384 14.24 3.27 10.81
CA TYR A 384 13.87 2.86 9.46
C TYR A 384 12.78 3.78 8.88
N LEU A 385 11.72 4.01 9.65
CA LEU A 385 10.61 4.86 9.20
C LEU A 385 11.08 6.29 8.90
N ALA A 386 11.92 6.88 9.77
CA ALA A 386 12.44 8.22 9.56
C ALA A 386 13.25 8.37 8.26
N PHE A 387 14.03 7.35 7.89
CA PHE A 387 14.78 7.34 6.63
C PHE A 387 13.92 7.00 5.40
N THR A 388 12.77 6.37 5.60
CA THR A 388 11.88 5.98 4.51
C THR A 388 10.85 7.07 4.18
N ILE A 389 10.43 7.89 5.14
CA ILE A 389 9.49 9.01 4.93
C ILE A 389 9.92 9.94 3.79
N PRO A 390 11.18 10.42 3.70
CA PRO A 390 11.63 11.21 2.56
C PRO A 390 11.48 10.49 1.22
N PHE A 391 11.67 9.17 1.20
CA PHE A 391 11.50 8.37 0.00
C PHE A 391 10.04 8.22 -0.42
N TYR A 392 9.14 8.04 0.54
CA TYR A 392 7.70 8.06 0.27
C TYR A 392 7.23 9.42 -0.25
N ALA A 393 7.82 10.51 0.23
CA ALA A 393 7.53 11.86 -0.24
C ALA A 393 7.97 12.15 -1.69
N GLU A 394 8.81 11.28 -2.31
CA GLU A 394 9.08 11.31 -3.74
C GLU A 394 7.85 10.95 -4.60
N PHE A 395 6.90 10.21 -4.02
CA PHE A 395 5.71 9.70 -4.68
C PHE A 395 4.43 10.37 -4.20
N TYR A 396 4.34 10.73 -2.92
CA TYR A 396 3.13 11.21 -2.24
C TYR A 396 3.31 12.62 -1.70
N ASP A 397 2.31 13.49 -1.90
CA ASP A 397 2.25 14.81 -1.25
C ASP A 397 1.81 14.64 0.22
N ILE A 398 2.75 14.34 1.12
CA ILE A 398 2.47 13.95 2.50
C ILE A 398 2.42 15.17 3.42
N LYS A 399 1.28 15.38 4.13
CA LYS A 399 1.16 16.27 5.26
C LYS A 399 1.09 15.52 6.58
N HIS A 400 0.39 14.39 6.59
CA HIS A 400 0.15 13.58 7.77
C HIS A 400 0.53 12.12 7.52
N ILE A 401 1.13 11.48 8.50
CA ILE A 401 1.37 10.04 8.52
C ILE A 401 0.67 9.46 9.76
N LEU A 402 -0.20 8.48 9.50
CA LEU A 402 -0.85 7.70 10.55
C LEU A 402 -0.19 6.33 10.63
N ILE A 403 0.45 6.03 11.76
CA ILE A 403 1.03 4.70 12.02
C ILE A 403 0.09 3.88 12.88
N LEU A 404 -0.22 2.67 12.41
CA LEU A 404 -1.17 1.77 13.05
C LEU A 404 -0.72 0.31 12.94
N GLY A 405 -1.50 -0.59 13.48
CA GLY A 405 -1.23 -2.02 13.41
C GLY A 405 -0.66 -2.60 14.72
N ARG A 406 -0.47 -3.92 14.74
CA ARG A 406 -0.08 -4.63 15.97
C ARG A 406 1.32 -4.29 16.46
N VAL A 407 2.25 -4.00 15.54
CA VAL A 407 3.64 -3.63 15.89
C VAL A 407 3.67 -2.33 16.69
N THR A 408 2.79 -1.39 16.34
CA THR A 408 2.71 -0.08 16.98
C THR A 408 1.73 -0.01 18.13
N SER A 409 1.28 -1.16 18.66
CA SER A 409 0.41 -1.22 19.83
C SER A 409 1.20 -1.00 21.12
N GLY A 410 0.66 -0.19 22.05
CA GLY A 410 1.27 0.07 23.36
C GLY A 410 2.61 0.81 23.26
N ARG A 411 3.48 0.60 24.24
CA ARG A 411 4.77 1.29 24.39
C ARG A 411 5.69 1.16 23.15
N GLY A 412 5.61 0.03 22.43
CA GLY A 412 6.42 -0.15 21.21
C GLY A 412 6.12 0.91 20.16
N GLY A 413 4.84 1.24 19.97
CA GLY A 413 4.43 2.28 19.05
C GLY A 413 4.88 3.68 19.47
N ASP A 414 4.83 3.98 20.78
CA ASP A 414 5.33 5.28 21.30
C ASP A 414 6.82 5.44 20.98
N ILE A 415 7.64 4.38 21.20
CA ILE A 415 9.07 4.40 20.89
C ILE A 415 9.32 4.58 19.40
N VAL A 416 8.59 3.86 18.54
CA VAL A 416 8.70 4.03 17.06
C VAL A 416 8.41 5.47 16.68
N LEU A 417 7.32 6.05 17.19
CA LEU A 417 6.89 7.41 16.89
C LEU A 417 7.91 8.46 17.36
N GLU A 418 8.35 8.36 18.60
CA GLU A 418 9.31 9.31 19.20
C GLU A 418 10.66 9.24 18.48
N THR A 419 11.16 8.03 18.22
CA THR A 419 12.43 7.84 17.51
C THR A 419 12.33 8.36 16.08
N CYS A 420 11.25 8.03 15.37
CA CYS A 420 11.03 8.52 14.01
C CYS A 420 11.06 10.05 13.95
N LYS A 421 10.30 10.74 14.78
CA LYS A 421 10.26 12.21 14.83
C LYS A 421 11.63 12.81 15.13
N LYS A 422 12.34 12.24 16.09
CA LYS A 422 13.69 12.71 16.49
C LYS A 422 14.69 12.56 15.36
N VAL A 423 14.71 11.38 14.70
CA VAL A 423 15.66 11.09 13.62
C VAL A 423 15.31 11.93 12.39
N LEU A 424 14.02 12.00 12.00
CA LEU A 424 13.56 12.81 10.88
C LEU A 424 13.95 14.27 11.03
N ALA A 425 13.69 14.87 12.18
CA ALA A 425 14.04 16.26 12.45
C ALA A 425 15.56 16.53 12.43
N SER A 426 16.38 15.52 12.77
CA SER A 426 17.84 15.64 12.79
C SER A 426 18.47 15.43 11.42
N GLU A 427 18.04 14.41 10.67
CA GLU A 427 18.66 13.99 9.40
C GLU A 427 18.01 14.67 8.19
N PHE A 428 16.72 14.99 8.28
CA PHE A 428 15.90 15.52 7.18
C PHE A 428 15.02 16.69 7.67
N PRO A 429 15.62 17.82 8.07
CA PRO A 429 14.90 18.94 8.67
C PRO A 429 13.83 19.56 7.74
N GLU A 430 13.93 19.37 6.43
CA GLU A 430 12.95 19.78 5.43
C GLU A 430 11.61 19.00 5.53
N PHE A 431 11.61 17.81 6.14
CA PHE A 431 10.42 16.97 6.35
C PHE A 431 9.90 17.04 7.80
N LYS A 432 10.50 17.85 8.68
CA LYS A 432 10.14 17.92 10.10
C LYS A 432 8.71 18.36 10.38
N ASP A 433 8.09 19.05 9.42
CA ASP A 433 6.73 19.57 9.54
C ASP A 433 5.66 18.55 9.15
N ILE A 434 6.05 17.35 8.66
CA ILE A 434 5.13 16.23 8.48
C ILE A 434 4.63 15.78 9.85
N ASP A 435 3.31 15.81 10.03
CA ASP A 435 2.69 15.39 11.28
C ASP A 435 2.55 13.86 11.34
N ILE A 436 3.35 13.21 12.18
CA ILE A 436 3.36 11.76 12.34
C ILE A 436 2.66 11.42 13.65
N ARG A 437 1.60 10.61 13.62
CA ARG A 437 0.82 10.25 14.81
C ARG A 437 0.18 8.88 14.72
N MET A 438 -0.37 8.43 15.83
CA MET A 438 -1.28 7.29 15.87
C MET A 438 -2.72 7.74 15.66
N PRO A 439 -3.61 6.88 15.10
CA PRO A 439 -5.02 7.20 14.92
C PRO A 439 -5.73 7.42 16.25
N SER A 440 -6.73 8.31 16.25
CA SER A 440 -7.60 8.55 17.39
C SER A 440 -8.51 7.35 17.71
N GLU A 441 -9.13 7.35 18.88
CA GLU A 441 -10.15 6.35 19.24
C GLU A 441 -11.39 6.43 18.35
N TYR A 442 -11.78 7.63 17.94
CA TYR A 442 -12.90 7.87 17.03
C TYR A 442 -12.66 7.19 15.67
N MET A 443 -11.50 7.42 15.08
CA MET A 443 -11.12 6.81 13.82
C MET A 443 -11.21 5.27 13.89
N ARG A 444 -10.76 4.66 14.99
CA ARG A 444 -10.79 3.21 15.18
C ARG A 444 -12.20 2.62 15.28
N ARG A 445 -13.15 3.37 15.83
CA ARG A 445 -14.51 2.84 16.13
C ARG A 445 -15.53 3.11 15.03
N VAL A 446 -15.52 4.29 14.44
CA VAL A 446 -16.61 4.76 13.58
C VAL A 446 -16.11 5.22 12.21
N GLY A 447 -14.88 5.73 12.14
CA GLY A 447 -14.36 6.40 10.97
C GLY A 447 -14.35 5.54 9.70
N GLN A 448 -14.02 4.25 9.79
CA GLN A 448 -13.97 3.36 8.62
C GLN A 448 -15.34 3.17 7.96
N SER A 449 -16.42 3.06 8.74
CA SER A 449 -17.78 2.90 8.21
C SER A 449 -18.23 4.11 7.40
N ILE A 450 -17.95 5.32 7.92
CA ILE A 450 -18.27 6.58 7.23
C ILE A 450 -17.36 6.75 6.00
N ALA A 451 -16.07 6.46 6.15
CA ALA A 451 -15.12 6.54 5.04
C ALA A 451 -15.51 5.59 3.89
N ALA A 452 -15.85 4.34 4.20
CA ALA A 452 -16.35 3.41 3.20
C ALA A 452 -17.64 3.96 2.54
N ALA A 453 -18.64 4.39 3.31
CA ALA A 453 -19.90 4.93 2.77
C ALA A 453 -19.68 6.15 1.85
N SER A 454 -18.61 6.90 2.05
CA SER A 454 -18.31 8.14 1.31
C SER A 454 -17.60 7.91 -0.04
N LEU A 455 -17.27 6.66 -0.41
CA LEU A 455 -16.39 6.39 -1.57
C LEU A 455 -17.01 6.80 -2.90
N ALA A 456 -18.28 6.49 -3.12
CA ALA A 456 -18.94 6.70 -4.41
C ALA A 456 -19.73 8.01 -4.46
N GLU A 457 -19.64 8.75 -5.54
CA GLU A 457 -20.53 9.87 -5.82
C GLU A 457 -21.94 9.36 -6.13
N SER A 458 -22.99 10.04 -5.62
CA SER A 458 -24.38 9.68 -5.91
C SER A 458 -24.84 10.29 -7.25
N ASN A 459 -25.82 9.66 -7.90
CA ASN A 459 -26.41 10.18 -9.15
C ASN A 459 -27.43 11.33 -8.91
N LYS A 460 -27.63 11.74 -7.65
CA LYS A 460 -28.62 12.79 -7.28
C LYS A 460 -28.00 14.15 -7.17
#